data_a1c442d81e6e97b6b4623a33575c4a64
#
_entry.id   a1c442d81e6e97b6b4623a33575c4a64
#
_cell.length_a   1.000
_cell.length_b   1.000
_cell.length_c   1.000
_cell.angle_alpha   90.00
_cell.angle_beta   90.00
_cell.angle_gamma   90.00
#
_symmetry.space_group_name_H-M   'P 1'
#
loop_
_entity.id
_entity.type
_entity.pdbx_description
1 polymer ?
#
loop_
_entity_poly.entity_id
_entity_poly.type
_entity_poly.pdbx_seq_one_letter_code
_entity_poly.pdbx_strand_id
1 'polypeptide(L)'
;MSETFEIARKNMVVNQLRPNKINEENILQIFENTPKENYLDVSLGKNCYLDNNLDITDKRGYLKNLHLAQIIKYSKILSNDKVLHIGGLTGYFSALISSLCKELHVVEENRELFKLLEHNINNTDNTNISLFNYNLLDGLSDKAPFNLIIIDGPIFKITENLKKQLIMNGGRLIYIKKIYDNLGKAYKIIRNEDLYSSEYLFDVMCSYQIQEQQDNFKF
;
A
#
# COMPACT_ATOMS: atom_id res chain seq x y z
N MET A 1 15.88 7.23 -22.52
CA MET A 1 15.49 7.12 -21.08
C MET A 1 14.39 6.09 -20.84
N SER A 2 13.33 5.99 -21.68
CA SER A 2 12.25 5.00 -21.49
C SER A 2 12.73 3.54 -21.53
N GLU A 3 13.57 3.17 -22.49
CA GLU A 3 14.13 1.83 -22.64
C GLU A 3 14.96 1.37 -21.44
N THR A 4 15.71 2.29 -20.81
CA THR A 4 16.50 1.99 -19.59
C THR A 4 15.60 1.65 -18.40
N PHE A 5 14.49 2.36 -18.21
CA PHE A 5 13.55 2.07 -17.15
C PHE A 5 12.77 0.78 -17.37
N GLU A 6 12.40 0.48 -18.62
CA GLU A 6 11.75 -0.78 -18.97
C GLU A 6 12.62 -1.99 -18.64
N ILE A 7 13.91 -1.93 -19.01
CA ILE A 7 14.89 -2.98 -18.66
C ILE A 7 15.04 -3.10 -17.14
N ALA A 8 15.16 -1.98 -16.42
CA ALA A 8 15.30 -1.99 -14.96
C ALA A 8 14.05 -2.61 -14.28
N ARG A 9 12.86 -2.29 -14.77
CA ARG A 9 11.59 -2.83 -14.28
C ARG A 9 11.47 -4.33 -14.54
N LYS A 10 11.80 -4.82 -15.74
CA LYS A 10 11.88 -6.25 -16.04
C LYS A 10 12.90 -6.97 -15.15
N ASN A 11 14.08 -6.39 -14.97
CA ASN A 11 15.11 -6.93 -14.08
C ASN A 11 14.64 -7.00 -12.62
N MET A 12 13.91 -6.00 -12.13
CA MET A 12 13.31 -6.02 -10.80
C MET A 12 12.34 -7.20 -10.65
N VAL A 13 11.45 -7.43 -11.62
CA VAL A 13 10.52 -8.56 -11.61
C VAL A 13 11.28 -9.90 -11.60
N VAL A 14 12.25 -10.08 -12.49
CA VAL A 14 12.98 -11.34 -12.65
C VAL A 14 13.94 -11.62 -11.48
N ASN A 15 14.65 -10.59 -10.98
CA ASN A 15 15.75 -10.78 -10.04
C ASN A 15 15.38 -10.45 -8.58
N GLN A 16 14.27 -9.71 -8.34
CA GLN A 16 13.84 -9.38 -6.97
C GLN A 16 12.53 -10.07 -6.59
N LEU A 17 11.51 -10.12 -7.48
CA LEU A 17 10.21 -10.68 -7.13
C LEU A 17 10.20 -12.21 -7.24
N ARG A 18 10.54 -12.76 -8.41
CA ARG A 18 10.50 -14.23 -8.66
C ARG A 18 11.36 -15.05 -7.68
N PRO A 19 12.63 -14.71 -7.39
CA PRO A 19 13.44 -15.46 -6.43
C PRO A 19 12.91 -15.43 -5.01
N ASN A 20 12.12 -14.40 -4.66
CA ASN A 20 11.48 -14.24 -3.36
C ASN A 20 10.04 -14.77 -3.32
N LYS A 21 9.75 -15.78 -4.15
CA LYS A 21 8.49 -16.56 -4.15
C LYS A 21 7.24 -15.73 -4.53
N ILE A 22 7.39 -14.65 -5.29
CA ILE A 22 6.28 -14.02 -5.99
C ILE A 22 6.18 -14.72 -7.34
N ASN A 23 5.26 -15.67 -7.45
CA ASN A 23 5.09 -16.54 -8.63
C ASN A 23 3.73 -16.35 -9.31
N GLU A 24 2.86 -15.55 -8.73
CA GLU A 24 1.55 -15.21 -9.25
C GLU A 24 1.72 -14.31 -10.48
N GLU A 25 1.45 -14.84 -11.66
CA GLU A 25 1.75 -14.17 -12.93
C GLU A 25 1.03 -12.82 -13.07
N ASN A 26 -0.22 -12.72 -12.59
CA ASN A 26 -0.95 -11.45 -12.56
C ASN A 26 -0.24 -10.39 -11.71
N ILE A 27 0.38 -10.77 -10.58
CA ILE A 27 1.15 -9.84 -9.73
C ILE A 27 2.42 -9.40 -10.49
N LEU A 28 3.15 -10.33 -11.09
CA LEU A 28 4.36 -9.99 -11.85
C LEU A 28 4.06 -9.05 -13.01
N GLN A 29 2.98 -9.31 -13.76
CA GLN A 29 2.54 -8.48 -14.88
C GLN A 29 2.17 -7.05 -14.47
N ILE A 30 1.46 -6.85 -13.35
CA ILE A 30 1.13 -5.48 -12.91
C ILE A 30 2.39 -4.70 -12.53
N PHE A 31 3.40 -5.33 -11.90
CA PHE A 31 4.68 -4.69 -11.62
C PHE A 31 5.48 -4.40 -12.90
N GLU A 32 5.42 -5.28 -13.90
CA GLU A 32 6.09 -5.08 -15.18
C GLU A 32 5.42 -3.99 -16.02
N ASN A 33 4.10 -3.87 -15.96
CA ASN A 33 3.32 -2.96 -16.79
C ASN A 33 3.06 -1.59 -16.15
N THR A 34 3.32 -1.42 -14.84
CA THR A 34 3.12 -0.13 -14.16
C THR A 34 4.46 0.57 -13.94
N PRO A 35 4.78 1.61 -14.71
CA PRO A 35 6.06 2.32 -14.62
C PRO A 35 6.11 3.20 -13.36
N LYS A 36 6.86 2.77 -12.33
CA LYS A 36 6.98 3.46 -11.03
C LYS A 36 7.55 4.87 -11.19
N GLU A 37 8.47 5.05 -12.14
CA GLU A 37 9.09 6.33 -12.47
C GLU A 37 8.09 7.43 -12.83
N ASN A 38 6.91 7.07 -13.35
CA ASN A 38 5.86 8.04 -13.72
C ASN A 38 5.14 8.65 -12.50
N TYR A 39 5.32 8.06 -11.32
CA TYR A 39 4.73 8.52 -10.05
C TYR A 39 5.73 9.28 -9.17
N LEU A 40 6.92 9.56 -9.68
CA LEU A 40 8.04 10.08 -8.91
C LEU A 40 8.70 11.26 -9.62
N ASP A 41 9.36 12.11 -8.84
CA ASP A 41 10.26 13.09 -9.41
C ASP A 41 11.43 12.41 -10.15
N VAL A 42 11.97 13.08 -11.15
CA VAL A 42 13.05 12.57 -12.01
C VAL A 42 14.27 12.09 -11.20
N SER A 43 14.58 12.77 -10.08
CA SER A 43 15.68 12.39 -9.19
C SER A 43 15.47 11.06 -8.50
N LEU A 44 14.25 10.81 -8.02
CA LEU A 44 13.84 9.57 -7.34
C LEU A 44 13.61 8.43 -8.33
N GLY A 45 13.11 8.74 -9.51
CA GLY A 45 12.83 7.75 -10.57
C GLY A 45 14.04 6.91 -10.94
N LYS A 46 15.26 7.50 -10.92
CA LYS A 46 16.50 6.79 -11.28
C LYS A 46 16.78 5.54 -10.44
N ASN A 47 16.33 5.50 -9.19
CA ASN A 47 16.62 4.44 -8.23
C ASN A 47 15.38 3.63 -7.83
N CYS A 48 14.23 3.86 -8.46
CA CYS A 48 12.94 3.31 -8.01
C CYS A 48 12.80 1.78 -8.16
N TYR A 49 13.71 1.15 -8.91
CA TYR A 49 13.77 -0.30 -9.11
C TYR A 49 14.88 -1.01 -8.33
N LEU A 50 15.65 -0.28 -7.52
CA LEU A 50 16.60 -0.89 -6.59
C LEU A 50 15.85 -1.65 -5.47
N ASP A 51 16.51 -2.66 -4.85
CA ASP A 51 15.93 -3.44 -3.74
C ASP A 51 16.05 -2.70 -2.39
N ASN A 52 15.53 -1.49 -2.34
CA ASN A 52 15.50 -0.64 -1.15
C ASN A 52 14.17 0.13 -1.05
N ASN A 53 13.89 0.66 0.14
CA ASN A 53 12.81 1.62 0.34
C ASN A 53 13.15 2.93 -0.38
N LEU A 54 12.13 3.70 -0.73
CA LEU A 54 12.27 4.96 -1.45
C LEU A 54 11.63 6.09 -0.65
N ASP A 55 12.46 6.99 -0.11
CA ASP A 55 12.02 8.15 0.65
C ASP A 55 11.29 9.14 -0.26
N ILE A 56 10.08 9.51 0.10
CA ILE A 56 9.29 10.56 -0.57
C ILE A 56 9.29 11.84 0.28
N THR A 57 9.20 11.68 1.59
CA THR A 57 9.37 12.74 2.59
C THR A 57 10.23 12.21 3.73
N ASP A 58 10.61 13.06 4.67
CA ASP A 58 11.40 12.67 5.86
C ASP A 58 10.74 11.56 6.68
N LYS A 59 9.40 11.45 6.63
CA LYS A 59 8.62 10.49 7.44
C LYS A 59 7.91 9.42 6.61
N ARG A 60 7.78 9.60 5.31
CA ARG A 60 6.96 8.76 4.44
C ARG A 60 7.69 8.38 3.16
N GLY A 61 7.48 7.16 2.72
CA GLY A 61 8.05 6.64 1.47
C GLY A 61 7.45 5.31 1.05
N TYR A 62 7.86 4.85 -0.11
CA TYR A 62 7.50 3.53 -0.59
C TYR A 62 8.39 2.46 0.02
N LEU A 63 7.77 1.38 0.45
CA LEU A 63 8.49 0.14 0.70
C LEU A 63 9.14 -0.36 -0.59
N LYS A 64 10.19 -1.17 -0.45
CA LYS A 64 10.79 -1.85 -1.60
C LYS A 64 9.76 -2.68 -2.36
N ASN A 65 9.97 -2.83 -3.68
CA ASN A 65 9.00 -3.47 -4.57
C ASN A 65 8.64 -4.90 -4.12
N LEU A 66 9.58 -5.63 -3.53
CA LEU A 66 9.31 -6.95 -2.95
C LEU A 66 8.24 -6.90 -1.85
N HIS A 67 8.32 -5.95 -0.90
CA HIS A 67 7.34 -5.86 0.17
C HIS A 67 5.97 -5.42 -0.34
N LEU A 68 5.91 -4.52 -1.33
CA LEU A 68 4.65 -4.16 -2.01
C LEU A 68 4.02 -5.38 -2.70
N ALA A 69 4.83 -6.19 -3.39
CA ALA A 69 4.35 -7.43 -4.02
C ALA A 69 3.86 -8.46 -2.99
N GLN A 70 4.56 -8.60 -1.85
CA GLN A 70 4.12 -9.46 -0.75
C GLN A 70 2.79 -8.98 -0.15
N ILE A 71 2.60 -7.68 0.05
CA ILE A 71 1.32 -7.12 0.51
C ILE A 71 0.20 -7.52 -0.47
N ILE A 72 0.37 -7.32 -1.77
CA ILE A 72 -0.62 -7.71 -2.79
C ILE A 72 -0.90 -9.22 -2.74
N LYS A 73 0.14 -10.05 -2.71
CA LYS A 73 0.02 -11.51 -2.64
C LYS A 73 -0.81 -11.98 -1.43
N TYR A 74 -0.49 -11.48 -0.24
CA TYR A 74 -1.18 -11.88 0.99
C TYR A 74 -2.56 -11.23 1.14
N SER A 75 -2.82 -10.13 0.45
CA SER A 75 -4.15 -9.49 0.38
C SER A 75 -5.18 -10.34 -0.33
N LYS A 76 -4.76 -11.20 -1.28
CA LYS A 76 -5.65 -12.05 -2.09
C LYS A 76 -6.80 -11.24 -2.69
N ILE A 77 -6.46 -10.15 -3.37
CA ILE A 77 -7.43 -9.22 -3.96
C ILE A 77 -8.26 -9.99 -5.00
N LEU A 78 -9.58 -9.81 -4.94
CA LEU A 78 -10.53 -10.38 -5.89
C LEU A 78 -11.06 -9.29 -6.82
N SER A 79 -11.38 -9.67 -8.05
CA SER A 79 -11.88 -8.73 -9.08
C SER A 79 -13.20 -8.03 -8.72
N ASN A 80 -13.96 -8.55 -7.75
CA ASN A 80 -15.18 -7.95 -7.23
C ASN A 80 -15.00 -7.21 -5.90
N ASP A 81 -13.77 -7.12 -5.37
CA ASP A 81 -13.51 -6.42 -4.11
C ASP A 81 -13.70 -4.90 -4.24
N LYS A 82 -14.30 -4.34 -3.20
CA LYS A 82 -14.23 -2.92 -2.86
C LYS A 82 -13.09 -2.73 -1.87
N VAL A 83 -12.06 -1.98 -2.27
CA VAL A 83 -10.81 -1.85 -1.53
C VAL A 83 -10.64 -0.44 -0.99
N LEU A 84 -10.19 -0.31 0.25
CA LEU A 84 -9.68 0.93 0.83
C LEU A 84 -8.16 0.84 0.96
N HIS A 85 -7.45 1.75 0.32
CA HIS A 85 -6.01 1.94 0.47
C HIS A 85 -5.74 3.19 1.31
N ILE A 86 -5.02 3.03 2.41
CA ILE A 86 -4.65 4.11 3.33
C ILE A 86 -3.17 4.42 3.18
N GLY A 87 -2.86 5.67 2.85
CA GLY A 87 -1.50 6.13 2.62
C GLY A 87 -1.12 6.18 1.14
N GLY A 88 -1.91 6.88 0.31
CA GLY A 88 -1.79 6.92 -1.14
C GLY A 88 -0.44 7.39 -1.69
N LEU A 89 0.34 8.16 -0.90
CA LEU A 89 1.60 8.78 -1.32
C LEU A 89 1.45 9.51 -2.66
N THR A 90 2.22 9.12 -3.66
CA THR A 90 2.16 9.68 -5.03
C THR A 90 1.38 8.81 -6.02
N GLY A 91 0.74 7.70 -5.56
CA GLY A 91 -0.22 6.91 -6.34
C GLY A 91 0.29 5.60 -6.94
N TYR A 92 1.59 5.31 -6.90
CA TYR A 92 2.13 4.09 -7.54
C TYR A 92 1.48 2.80 -7.02
N PHE A 93 1.43 2.61 -5.69
CA PHE A 93 0.85 1.40 -5.13
C PHE A 93 -0.66 1.32 -5.36
N SER A 94 -1.35 2.46 -5.34
CA SER A 94 -2.77 2.54 -5.71
C SER A 94 -3.02 2.08 -7.15
N ALA A 95 -2.16 2.50 -8.10
CA ALA A 95 -2.26 2.06 -9.48
C ALA A 95 -2.02 0.55 -9.65
N LEU A 96 -1.05 -0.03 -8.91
CA LEU A 96 -0.84 -1.49 -8.91
C LEU A 96 -2.09 -2.25 -8.49
N ILE A 97 -2.72 -1.88 -7.37
CA ILE A 97 -3.86 -2.61 -6.83
C ILE A 97 -5.18 -2.33 -7.56
N SER A 98 -5.32 -1.18 -8.23
CA SER A 98 -6.55 -0.82 -8.94
C SER A 98 -6.91 -1.82 -10.04
N SER A 99 -5.92 -2.36 -10.75
CA SER A 99 -6.13 -3.35 -11.81
C SER A 99 -6.62 -4.71 -11.31
N LEU A 100 -6.57 -4.95 -9.98
CA LEU A 100 -6.93 -6.23 -9.37
C LEU A 100 -8.31 -6.22 -8.70
N CYS A 101 -8.93 -5.05 -8.51
CA CYS A 101 -10.18 -4.90 -7.78
C CYS A 101 -11.27 -4.20 -8.60
N LYS A 102 -12.50 -4.29 -8.12
CA LYS A 102 -13.65 -3.62 -8.74
C LYS A 102 -13.62 -2.11 -8.52
N GLU A 103 -13.33 -1.71 -7.29
CA GLU A 103 -13.42 -0.32 -6.82
C GLU A 103 -12.33 -0.06 -5.78
N LEU A 104 -11.58 1.01 -5.98
CA LEU A 104 -10.49 1.43 -5.09
C LEU A 104 -10.75 2.82 -4.53
N HIS A 105 -10.84 2.92 -3.21
CA HIS A 105 -10.84 4.17 -2.49
C HIS A 105 -9.46 4.41 -1.88
N VAL A 106 -8.88 5.60 -2.09
CA VAL A 106 -7.54 5.94 -1.61
C VAL A 106 -7.61 7.15 -0.70
N VAL A 107 -7.04 7.04 0.49
CA VAL A 107 -6.94 8.12 1.47
C VAL A 107 -5.48 8.57 1.60
N GLU A 108 -5.26 9.88 1.46
CA GLU A 108 -3.99 10.54 1.75
C GLU A 108 -4.26 11.84 2.51
N GLU A 109 -3.67 11.98 3.72
CA GLU A 109 -3.91 13.15 4.58
C GLU A 109 -3.01 14.35 4.26
N ASN A 110 -1.78 14.09 3.80
CA ASN A 110 -0.86 15.15 3.43
C ASN A 110 -1.31 15.82 2.14
N ARG A 111 -1.60 17.12 2.19
CA ARG A 111 -2.15 17.86 1.05
C ARG A 111 -1.22 17.91 -0.17
N GLU A 112 0.08 18.00 0.05
CA GLU A 112 1.04 18.07 -1.06
C GLU A 112 1.17 16.69 -1.74
N LEU A 113 1.24 15.61 -0.95
CA LEU A 113 1.20 14.25 -1.49
C LEU A 113 -0.14 13.98 -2.19
N PHE A 114 -1.25 14.45 -1.64
CA PHE A 114 -2.58 14.29 -2.26
C PHE A 114 -2.66 14.96 -3.63
N LYS A 115 -2.11 16.16 -3.81
CA LYS A 115 -2.04 16.82 -5.13
C LYS A 115 -1.24 16.02 -6.14
N LEU A 116 -0.09 15.46 -5.70
CA LEU A 116 0.74 14.59 -6.56
C LEU A 116 0.01 13.30 -6.90
N LEU A 117 -0.63 12.66 -5.91
CA LEU A 117 -1.48 11.49 -6.09
C LEU A 117 -2.57 11.75 -7.13
N GLU A 118 -3.32 12.84 -6.97
CA GLU A 118 -4.41 13.23 -7.88
C GLU A 118 -3.88 13.49 -9.30
N HIS A 119 -2.79 14.25 -9.42
CA HIS A 119 -2.15 14.49 -10.71
C HIS A 119 -1.72 13.19 -11.40
N ASN A 120 -1.03 12.31 -10.67
CA ASN A 120 -0.50 11.08 -11.25
C ASN A 120 -1.62 10.10 -11.64
N ILE A 121 -2.65 9.93 -10.79
CA ILE A 121 -3.76 9.03 -11.08
C ILE A 121 -4.59 9.53 -12.27
N ASN A 122 -4.84 10.84 -12.36
CA ASN A 122 -5.58 11.43 -13.48
C ASN A 122 -4.85 11.28 -14.84
N ASN A 123 -3.56 11.03 -14.82
CA ASN A 123 -2.75 10.74 -16.01
C ASN A 123 -2.70 9.24 -16.37
N THR A 124 -3.48 8.40 -15.70
CA THR A 124 -3.60 6.96 -15.99
C THR A 124 -4.98 6.64 -16.55
N ASP A 125 -5.11 5.46 -17.17
CA ASP A 125 -6.39 4.94 -17.66
C ASP A 125 -7.25 4.28 -16.56
N ASN A 126 -6.85 4.41 -15.28
CA ASN A 126 -7.56 3.81 -14.16
C ASN A 126 -8.84 4.58 -13.83
N THR A 127 -9.99 4.00 -14.15
CA THR A 127 -11.31 4.63 -13.96
C THR A 127 -12.01 4.23 -12.68
N ASN A 128 -11.46 3.27 -11.92
CA ASN A 128 -12.06 2.70 -10.71
C ASN A 128 -11.47 3.23 -9.41
N ILE A 129 -10.69 4.32 -9.46
CA ILE A 129 -10.04 4.93 -8.30
C ILE A 129 -10.80 6.20 -7.87
N SER A 130 -11.12 6.28 -6.58
CA SER A 130 -11.65 7.50 -5.94
C SER A 130 -10.68 7.99 -4.87
N LEU A 131 -10.33 9.27 -4.89
CA LEU A 131 -9.31 9.87 -4.02
C LEU A 131 -9.95 10.74 -2.94
N PHE A 132 -9.41 10.68 -1.71
CA PHE A 132 -9.92 11.39 -0.53
C PHE A 132 -8.78 11.99 0.27
N ASN A 133 -8.83 13.33 0.51
CA ASN A 133 -7.89 14.00 1.40
C ASN A 133 -8.44 14.03 2.82
N TYR A 134 -8.31 12.93 3.53
CA TYR A 134 -8.82 12.72 4.89
C TYR A 134 -7.72 12.19 5.81
N ASN A 135 -8.00 12.20 7.14
CA ASN A 135 -7.11 11.59 8.12
C ASN A 135 -6.97 10.08 7.85
N LEU A 136 -5.73 9.59 7.87
CA LEU A 136 -5.44 8.19 7.50
C LEU A 136 -6.10 7.18 8.45
N LEU A 137 -6.12 7.48 9.76
CA LEU A 137 -6.59 6.52 10.77
C LEU A 137 -8.11 6.49 10.93
N ASP A 138 -8.83 7.48 10.40
CA ASP A 138 -10.29 7.48 10.39
C ASP A 138 -10.87 6.59 9.30
N GLY A 139 -10.07 6.31 8.27
CA GLY A 139 -10.52 5.57 7.10
C GLY A 139 -11.60 6.33 6.32
N LEU A 140 -12.62 5.62 5.85
CA LEU A 140 -13.75 6.16 5.08
C LEU A 140 -15.06 5.51 5.52
N SER A 141 -15.54 5.84 6.71
CA SER A 141 -16.75 5.24 7.29
C SER A 141 -18.01 5.46 6.46
N ASP A 142 -18.12 6.59 5.76
CA ASP A 142 -19.23 6.94 4.86
C ASP A 142 -19.23 6.13 3.55
N LYS A 143 -18.11 5.48 3.23
CA LYS A 143 -17.97 4.58 2.06
C LYS A 143 -17.90 3.10 2.46
N ALA A 144 -17.87 2.79 3.75
CA ALA A 144 -17.87 1.40 4.23
C ALA A 144 -19.18 0.67 3.85
N PRO A 145 -19.22 -0.67 3.83
CA PRO A 145 -18.11 -1.56 4.19
C PRO A 145 -17.16 -1.87 3.02
N PHE A 146 -15.93 -2.29 3.36
CA PHE A 146 -14.88 -2.71 2.42
C PHE A 146 -14.61 -4.21 2.52
N ASN A 147 -14.34 -4.85 1.38
CA ASN A 147 -13.87 -6.24 1.35
C ASN A 147 -12.43 -6.35 1.85
N LEU A 148 -11.63 -5.31 1.55
CA LEU A 148 -10.22 -5.26 1.91
C LEU A 148 -9.83 -3.84 2.28
N ILE A 149 -9.03 -3.71 3.37
CA ILE A 149 -8.33 -2.48 3.71
C ILE A 149 -6.84 -2.78 3.67
N ILE A 150 -6.06 -1.94 2.98
CA ILE A 150 -4.59 -2.03 2.92
C ILE A 150 -3.97 -0.77 3.50
N ILE A 151 -3.03 -0.94 4.41
CA ILE A 151 -2.19 0.12 4.97
C ILE A 151 -0.75 -0.27 4.69
N ASP A 152 -0.12 0.32 3.69
CA ASP A 152 1.21 -0.04 3.22
C ASP A 152 2.37 0.66 3.95
N GLY A 153 2.06 1.46 4.96
CA GLY A 153 3.04 2.09 5.85
C GLY A 153 2.91 1.62 7.30
N PRO A 154 4.02 1.65 8.09
CA PRO A 154 3.99 1.22 9.48
C PRO A 154 3.10 2.11 10.35
N ILE A 155 2.29 1.46 11.19
CA ILE A 155 1.46 2.09 12.22
C ILE A 155 1.68 1.39 13.57
N PHE A 156 1.42 2.09 14.68
CA PHE A 156 1.56 1.51 16.02
C PHE A 156 0.35 0.65 16.39
N LYS A 157 -0.85 1.09 16.04
CA LYS A 157 -2.09 0.42 16.44
C LYS A 157 -3.20 0.66 15.41
N ILE A 158 -3.92 -0.41 15.07
CA ILE A 158 -5.18 -0.35 14.31
C ILE A 158 -6.31 0.12 15.24
N THR A 159 -7.11 1.08 14.77
CA THR A 159 -8.30 1.54 15.49
C THR A 159 -9.46 0.55 15.34
N GLU A 160 -10.35 0.49 16.34
CA GLU A 160 -11.58 -0.29 16.23
C GLU A 160 -12.47 0.23 15.10
N ASN A 161 -12.44 1.55 14.85
CA ASN A 161 -13.20 2.16 13.75
C ASN A 161 -12.77 1.60 12.38
N LEU A 162 -11.48 1.47 12.11
CA LEU A 162 -10.99 0.87 10.86
C LEU A 162 -11.42 -0.59 10.70
N LYS A 163 -11.35 -1.39 11.78
CA LYS A 163 -11.78 -2.79 11.74
C LYS A 163 -13.28 -2.92 11.45
N LYS A 164 -14.11 -2.03 12.01
CA LYS A 164 -15.56 -2.01 11.77
C LYS A 164 -15.94 -1.64 10.34
N GLN A 165 -15.05 -0.98 9.59
CA GLN A 165 -15.28 -0.66 8.17
C GLN A 165 -15.11 -1.86 7.24
N LEU A 166 -14.67 -3.02 7.72
CA LEU A 166 -14.64 -4.26 6.95
C LEU A 166 -16.05 -4.87 6.83
N ILE A 167 -16.31 -5.59 5.72
CA ILE A 167 -17.50 -6.46 5.63
C ILE A 167 -17.48 -7.48 6.77
N MET A 168 -18.66 -7.89 7.26
CA MET A 168 -18.80 -8.76 8.44
C MET A 168 -18.24 -10.18 8.21
N ASN A 169 -18.32 -10.71 6.99
CA ASN A 169 -17.91 -12.07 6.69
C ASN A 169 -16.76 -12.09 5.70
N GLY A 170 -15.54 -12.38 6.19
CA GLY A 170 -14.34 -12.50 5.37
C GLY A 170 -13.70 -11.16 4.99
N GLY A 171 -14.07 -10.04 5.62
CA GLY A 171 -13.38 -8.76 5.46
C GLY A 171 -11.93 -8.87 5.90
N ARG A 172 -10.99 -8.34 5.09
CA ARG A 172 -9.54 -8.46 5.29
C ARG A 172 -8.92 -7.09 5.50
N LEU A 173 -7.96 -7.00 6.45
CA LEU A 173 -7.15 -5.81 6.65
C LEU A 173 -5.69 -6.23 6.68
N ILE A 174 -4.87 -5.67 5.77
CA ILE A 174 -3.42 -5.84 5.74
C ILE A 174 -2.77 -4.57 6.27
N TYR A 175 -1.85 -4.70 7.21
CA TYR A 175 -1.13 -3.57 7.77
C TYR A 175 0.26 -3.96 8.23
N ILE A 176 1.12 -2.96 8.42
CA ILE A 176 2.45 -3.13 9.00
C ILE A 176 2.43 -2.54 10.40
N LYS A 177 2.62 -3.40 11.42
CA LYS A 177 2.78 -2.96 12.80
C LYS A 177 4.21 -2.49 13.02
N LYS A 178 4.39 -1.24 13.45
CA LYS A 178 5.68 -0.70 13.89
C LYS A 178 6.11 -1.42 15.17
N ILE A 179 7.35 -1.93 15.20
CA ILE A 179 7.91 -2.63 16.36
C ILE A 179 9.04 -1.79 16.97
N TYR A 180 10.03 -1.41 16.16
CA TYR A 180 11.16 -0.55 16.50
C TYR A 180 11.39 0.44 15.36
N ASP A 181 12.37 1.34 15.51
CA ASP A 181 12.63 2.43 14.56
C ASP A 181 12.73 1.98 13.10
N ASN A 182 13.40 0.86 12.84
CA ASN A 182 13.60 0.34 11.49
C ASN A 182 12.94 -1.02 11.25
N LEU A 183 12.10 -1.51 12.18
CA LEU A 183 11.45 -2.80 12.07
C LEU A 183 9.93 -2.69 12.19
N GLY A 184 9.24 -3.19 11.21
CA GLY A 184 7.81 -3.47 11.22
C GLY A 184 7.53 -4.94 10.96
N LYS A 185 6.32 -5.37 11.27
CA LYS A 185 5.80 -6.70 10.96
C LYS A 185 4.48 -6.57 10.24
N ALA A 186 4.38 -7.19 9.07
CA ALA A 186 3.13 -7.25 8.32
C ALA A 186 2.18 -8.27 8.93
N TYR A 187 0.93 -7.88 9.08
CA TYR A 187 -0.16 -8.71 9.60
C TYR A 187 -1.37 -8.65 8.69
N LYS A 188 -2.14 -9.72 8.71
CA LYS A 188 -3.49 -9.78 8.15
C LYS A 188 -4.51 -9.97 9.28
N ILE A 189 -5.53 -9.12 9.32
CA ILE A 189 -6.72 -9.31 10.15
C ILE A 189 -7.84 -9.82 9.23
N ILE A 190 -8.62 -10.79 9.71
CA ILE A 190 -9.84 -11.27 9.06
C ILE A 190 -10.99 -11.04 10.04
N ARG A 191 -12.06 -10.38 9.54
CA ARG A 191 -13.30 -10.17 10.28
C ARG A 191 -14.30 -11.28 9.95
N ASN A 192 -14.84 -11.93 10.99
CA ASN A 192 -15.98 -12.83 10.91
C ASN A 192 -16.99 -12.41 11.97
N GLU A 193 -18.04 -11.73 11.54
CA GLU A 193 -19.01 -11.05 12.41
C GLU A 193 -18.32 -10.05 13.36
N ASP A 194 -18.42 -10.23 14.67
CA ASP A 194 -17.77 -9.40 15.68
C ASP A 194 -16.40 -9.94 16.12
N LEU A 195 -15.94 -11.05 15.52
CA LEU A 195 -14.67 -11.67 15.82
C LEU A 195 -13.59 -11.23 14.80
N TYR A 196 -12.36 -11.09 15.31
CA TYR A 196 -11.19 -10.73 14.51
C TYR A 196 -10.05 -11.71 14.78
N SER A 197 -9.60 -12.40 13.75
CA SER A 197 -8.36 -13.18 13.80
C SER A 197 -7.21 -12.38 13.23
N SER A 198 -5.98 -12.61 13.72
CA SER A 198 -4.78 -11.93 13.22
C SER A 198 -3.72 -12.96 12.88
N GLU A 199 -3.11 -12.81 11.70
CA GLU A 199 -2.04 -13.67 11.19
C GLU A 199 -0.80 -12.82 10.89
N TYR A 200 0.37 -13.25 11.38
CA TYR A 200 1.66 -12.69 10.99
C TYR A 200 2.01 -13.15 9.56
N LEU A 201 2.57 -12.25 8.75
CA LEU A 201 2.90 -12.53 7.36
C LEU A 201 4.40 -12.52 7.10
N PHE A 202 5.07 -11.38 7.35
CA PHE A 202 6.51 -11.21 7.11
C PHE A 202 7.06 -9.98 7.84
N ASP A 203 8.39 -9.91 7.97
CA ASP A 203 9.09 -8.76 8.54
C ASP A 203 9.35 -7.69 7.47
N VAL A 204 9.26 -6.42 7.87
CA VAL A 204 9.47 -5.26 7.02
C VAL A 204 10.52 -4.36 7.62
N MET A 205 11.65 -4.17 6.94
CA MET A 205 12.64 -3.17 7.32
C MET A 205 12.21 -1.81 6.79
N CYS A 206 11.80 -0.91 7.69
CA CYS A 206 11.26 0.39 7.30
C CYS A 206 11.33 1.41 8.44
N SER A 207 11.92 2.57 8.17
CA SER A 207 11.95 3.71 9.09
C SER A 207 10.68 4.55 9.07
N TYR A 208 9.84 4.41 8.03
CA TYR A 208 8.61 5.20 7.87
C TYR A 208 7.57 4.90 8.94
N GLN A 209 6.65 5.84 9.10
CA GLN A 209 5.47 5.66 9.92
C GLN A 209 4.31 6.53 9.40
N ILE A 210 3.11 5.96 9.41
CA ILE A 210 1.88 6.68 9.09
C ILE A 210 1.33 7.39 10.33
N GLN A 211 1.56 6.82 11.50
CA GLN A 211 1.05 7.32 12.77
C GLN A 211 2.21 7.79 13.66
N GLU A 212 2.07 8.97 14.27
CA GLU A 212 3.00 9.39 15.31
C GLU A 212 2.75 8.58 16.60
N GLN A 213 3.82 8.24 17.31
CA GLN A 213 3.72 7.58 18.60
C GLN A 213 3.08 8.58 19.57
N GLN A 214 1.88 8.27 20.08
CA GLN A 214 1.34 9.02 21.19
C GLN A 214 2.10 8.60 22.44
N ASP A 215 2.96 9.45 22.96
CA ASP A 215 3.60 9.28 24.26
C ASP A 215 2.53 9.37 25.34
N ASN A 216 1.97 8.22 25.71
CA ASN A 216 1.11 8.08 26.88
C ASN A 216 1.97 8.01 28.15
N PHE A 217 2.89 8.94 28.36
CA PHE A 217 3.45 9.22 29.67
C PHE A 217 2.51 10.18 30.43
N LYS A 218 1.52 9.62 31.09
CA LYS A 218 0.89 10.24 32.25
C LYS A 218 1.66 9.75 33.47
N PHE A 219 2.46 10.64 34.06
CA PHE A 219 2.93 10.49 35.44
C PHE A 219 1.77 10.67 36.43
#